data_a1c1a530941549b6449bdb6e069cfd39
#
_entry.id   a1c1a530941549b6449bdb6e069cfd39
#
_cell.length_a   1.000
_cell.length_b   1.000
_cell.length_c   1.000
_cell.angle_alpha   90.00
_cell.angle_beta   90.00
_cell.angle_gamma   90.00
#
_symmetry.space_group_name_H-M   'P 1'
#
loop_
_entity.id
_entity.type
_entity.pdbx_description
1 polymer ?
#
loop_
_entity_poly.entity_id
_entity_poly.type
_entity_poly.pdbx_seq_one_letter_code
_entity_poly.pdbx_strand_id
1 'polypeptide(L)'
;DADGVYRNGAAKRKARTDLAMDCLTKLWQEACQTVSFDVPQVGIGLGAVGSLARGQVGPSSDLDLVVIYEPHALTDQQLNELANKLWYPIWDSGLDLDQSVRTRAQCEAVTDHDLPAAMGWLDVVPIAGDTQLIESTAVSILERWRRAARKRLPELLGSAKSRLDEFGRMAYGDRKSVV
;
A
#
# COMPACT_ATOMS: atom_id res chain seq x y z
N ASP A 1 -13.74 -15.57 27.65
CA ASP A 1 -13.14 -14.26 27.93
C ASP A 1 -12.91 -13.51 26.62
N ALA A 2 -13.85 -12.63 26.24
CA ALA A 2 -13.83 -11.94 24.95
C ALA A 2 -12.56 -11.05 24.80
N ASP A 3 -12.09 -10.44 25.87
CA ASP A 3 -10.88 -9.60 25.88
C ASP A 3 -9.61 -10.39 25.53
N GLY A 4 -9.50 -11.66 25.93
CA GLY A 4 -8.36 -12.51 25.59
C GLY A 4 -8.30 -12.85 24.10
N VAL A 5 -9.46 -13.05 23.43
CA VAL A 5 -9.56 -13.33 21.99
C VAL A 5 -9.18 -12.10 21.16
N TYR A 6 -9.63 -10.92 21.56
CA TYR A 6 -9.29 -9.65 20.86
C TYR A 6 -7.81 -9.30 20.97
N ARG A 7 -7.20 -9.45 22.15
CA ARG A 7 -5.74 -9.24 22.35
C ARG A 7 -4.92 -10.21 21.52
N ASN A 8 -5.30 -11.47 21.43
CA ASN A 8 -4.62 -12.49 20.62
C ASN A 8 -4.71 -12.15 19.12
N GLY A 9 -5.86 -11.66 18.65
CA GLY A 9 -6.06 -11.23 17.27
C GLY A 9 -5.16 -10.04 16.87
N ALA A 10 -5.05 -9.02 17.72
CA ALA A 10 -4.18 -7.87 17.47
C ALA A 10 -2.70 -8.25 17.45
N ALA A 11 -2.25 -9.06 18.40
CA ALA A 11 -0.88 -9.57 18.46
C ALA A 11 -0.52 -10.40 17.23
N LYS A 12 -1.44 -11.24 16.75
CA LYS A 12 -1.24 -12.04 15.52
C LYS A 12 -1.15 -11.16 14.27
N ARG A 13 -1.97 -10.12 14.16
CA ARG A 13 -1.88 -9.16 13.03
C ARG A 13 -0.56 -8.43 13.05
N LYS A 14 -0.15 -7.93 14.22
CA LYS A 14 1.15 -7.26 14.38
C LYS A 14 2.30 -8.17 13.96
N ALA A 15 2.34 -9.40 14.46
CA ALA A 15 3.41 -10.35 14.14
C ALA A 15 3.48 -10.66 12.63
N ARG A 16 2.32 -10.78 11.93
CA ARG A 16 2.30 -10.94 10.47
C ARG A 16 2.81 -9.70 9.75
N THR A 17 2.41 -8.51 10.20
CA THR A 17 2.89 -7.25 9.65
C THR A 17 4.40 -7.12 9.80
N ASP A 18 4.93 -7.35 10.99
CA ASP A 18 6.36 -7.29 11.26
C ASP A 18 7.13 -8.28 10.38
N LEU A 19 6.65 -9.53 10.27
CA LEU A 19 7.25 -10.54 9.39
C LEU A 19 7.21 -10.12 7.92
N ALA A 20 6.07 -9.60 7.44
CA ALA A 20 5.95 -9.15 6.06
C ALA A 20 6.91 -7.99 5.76
N MET A 21 7.03 -7.02 6.65
CA MET A 21 7.95 -5.88 6.52
C MET A 21 9.41 -6.35 6.47
N ASP A 22 9.80 -7.29 7.34
CA ASP A 22 11.15 -7.87 7.35
C ASP A 22 11.45 -8.64 6.06
N CYS A 23 10.51 -9.45 5.58
CA CYS A 23 10.65 -10.18 4.31
C CYS A 23 10.78 -9.24 3.12
N LEU A 24 9.96 -8.20 3.05
CA LEU A 24 10.00 -7.21 1.96
C LEU A 24 11.29 -6.38 1.98
N THR A 25 11.81 -6.05 3.17
CA THR A 25 13.11 -5.38 3.30
C THR A 25 14.25 -6.25 2.77
N LYS A 26 14.25 -7.55 3.09
CA LYS A 26 15.24 -8.50 2.55
C LYS A 26 15.10 -8.67 1.04
N LEU A 27 13.87 -8.80 0.56
CA LEU A 27 13.59 -8.92 -0.87
C LEU A 27 14.09 -7.70 -1.66
N TRP A 28 13.91 -6.49 -1.12
CA TRP A 28 14.49 -5.27 -1.70
C TRP A 28 16.01 -5.36 -1.79
N GLN A 29 16.68 -5.77 -0.71
CA GLN A 29 18.13 -5.91 -0.67
C GLN A 29 18.62 -6.93 -1.70
N GLU A 30 17.97 -8.09 -1.80
CA GLU A 30 18.27 -9.13 -2.77
C GLU A 30 18.04 -8.65 -4.21
N ALA A 31 16.94 -7.94 -4.46
CA ALA A 31 16.66 -7.36 -5.76
C ALA A 31 17.76 -6.37 -6.18
N CYS A 32 18.17 -5.47 -5.28
CA CYS A 32 19.25 -4.52 -5.53
C CYS A 32 20.60 -5.18 -5.82
N GLN A 33 20.87 -6.37 -5.24
CA GLN A 33 22.10 -7.13 -5.47
C GLN A 33 22.10 -7.96 -6.75
N THR A 34 20.90 -8.28 -7.28
CA THR A 34 20.74 -9.20 -8.41
C THR A 34 20.46 -8.52 -9.74
N VAL A 35 20.18 -7.23 -9.76
CA VAL A 35 20.06 -6.42 -10.99
C VAL A 35 21.43 -6.16 -11.60
N SER A 36 21.45 -5.85 -12.91
CA SER A 36 22.67 -5.66 -13.70
C SER A 36 23.35 -4.29 -13.53
N PHE A 37 22.87 -3.46 -12.61
CA PHE A 37 23.33 -2.08 -12.37
C PHE A 37 23.31 -1.75 -10.87
N ASP A 38 24.00 -0.69 -10.49
CA ASP A 38 23.98 -0.19 -9.12
C ASP A 38 22.68 0.60 -8.86
N VAL A 39 21.85 0.13 -7.92
CA VAL A 39 20.63 0.83 -7.51
C VAL A 39 21.03 2.01 -6.61
N PRO A 40 20.63 3.25 -6.95
CA PRO A 40 20.97 4.41 -6.15
C PRO A 40 20.29 4.34 -4.78
N GLN A 41 21.00 4.78 -3.74
CA GLN A 41 20.45 4.84 -2.38
C GLN A 41 19.42 5.99 -2.18
N VAL A 42 19.44 6.96 -3.09
CA VAL A 42 18.57 8.14 -3.08
C VAL A 42 17.77 8.19 -4.39
N GLY A 43 16.54 8.60 -4.31
CA GLY A 43 15.68 8.78 -5.48
C GLY A 43 14.85 7.56 -5.88
N ILE A 44 14.91 6.45 -5.13
CA ILE A 44 14.01 5.31 -5.30
C ILE A 44 13.79 4.57 -3.99
N GLY A 45 12.55 4.21 -3.69
CA GLY A 45 12.20 3.49 -2.47
C GLY A 45 10.96 2.64 -2.63
N LEU A 46 10.86 1.62 -1.79
CA LEU A 46 9.71 0.73 -1.64
C LEU A 46 8.87 1.17 -0.45
N GLY A 47 7.59 1.30 -0.63
CA GLY A 47 6.62 1.60 0.41
C GLY A 47 5.46 0.61 0.43
N ALA A 48 4.77 0.55 1.55
CA ALA A 48 3.50 -0.15 1.71
C ALA A 48 2.35 0.84 1.86
N VAL A 49 1.18 0.44 1.39
CA VAL A 49 -0.10 1.11 1.63
C VAL A 49 -1.11 0.10 2.20
N GLY A 50 -2.35 0.49 2.40
CA GLY A 50 -3.42 -0.42 2.77
C GLY A 50 -3.24 -1.13 4.12
N SER A 51 -3.56 -2.42 4.17
CA SER A 51 -3.57 -3.22 5.39
C SER A 51 -2.17 -3.38 6.01
N LEU A 52 -1.14 -3.51 5.16
CA LEU A 52 0.25 -3.63 5.58
C LEU A 52 0.74 -2.34 6.26
N ALA A 53 0.46 -1.20 5.67
CA ALA A 53 0.82 0.11 6.24
C ALA A 53 0.13 0.37 7.59
N ARG A 54 -1.12 -0.08 7.75
CA ARG A 54 -1.89 0.08 8.99
C ARG A 54 -1.58 -0.95 10.07
N GLY A 55 -0.67 -1.89 9.82
CA GLY A 55 -0.36 -2.97 10.77
C GLY A 55 -1.49 -3.98 10.98
N GLN A 56 -2.34 -4.17 9.96
CA GLN A 56 -3.59 -4.94 10.04
C GLN A 56 -3.61 -6.15 9.10
N VAL A 57 -2.45 -6.73 8.80
CA VAL A 57 -2.34 -7.86 7.89
C VAL A 57 -3.11 -9.08 8.42
N GLY A 58 -4.14 -9.49 7.69
CA GLY A 58 -4.92 -10.69 7.92
C GLY A 58 -4.30 -11.93 7.24
N PRO A 59 -4.88 -13.12 7.45
CA PRO A 59 -4.40 -14.35 6.78
C PRO A 59 -4.56 -14.34 5.26
N SER A 60 -5.54 -13.58 4.75
CA SER A 60 -5.87 -13.45 3.33
C SER A 60 -5.83 -11.98 2.90
N SER A 61 -4.96 -11.17 3.50
CA SER A 61 -4.76 -9.79 3.07
C SER A 61 -3.83 -9.76 1.86
N ASP A 62 -4.22 -8.99 0.86
CA ASP A 62 -3.36 -8.63 -0.26
C ASP A 62 -2.19 -7.78 0.25
N LEU A 63 -1.08 -7.85 -0.45
CA LEU A 63 0.05 -6.96 -0.25
C LEU A 63 -0.10 -5.75 -1.18
N ASP A 64 -0.31 -4.58 -0.61
CA ASP A 64 -0.40 -3.31 -1.35
C ASP A 64 0.96 -2.62 -1.31
N LEU A 65 1.71 -2.65 -2.40
CA LEU A 65 3.08 -2.14 -2.47
C LEU A 65 3.24 -1.05 -3.53
N VAL A 66 4.11 -0.10 -3.24
CA VAL A 66 4.46 0.95 -4.19
C VAL A 66 5.97 1.17 -4.24
N VAL A 67 6.51 1.23 -5.46
CA VAL A 67 7.83 1.78 -5.72
C VAL A 67 7.66 3.24 -6.12
N ILE A 68 8.24 4.16 -5.35
CA ILE A 68 8.29 5.58 -5.68
C ILE A 68 9.70 5.91 -6.14
N TYR A 69 9.80 6.64 -7.24
CA TYR A 69 11.09 7.03 -7.80
C TYR A 69 11.10 8.48 -8.32
N GLU A 70 12.29 9.08 -8.32
CA GLU A 70 12.55 10.34 -9.00
C GLU A 70 12.86 10.07 -10.48
N PRO A 71 12.37 10.89 -11.42
CA PRO A 71 12.43 10.62 -12.87
C PRO A 71 13.84 10.34 -13.44
N HIS A 72 14.87 10.79 -12.75
CA HIS A 72 16.27 10.63 -13.19
C HIS A 72 17.07 9.58 -12.40
N ALA A 73 16.43 8.92 -11.42
CA ALA A 73 17.13 7.95 -10.58
C ALA A 73 17.52 6.69 -11.37
N LEU A 74 16.64 6.21 -12.25
CA LEU A 74 16.82 5.03 -13.07
C LEU A 74 16.23 5.26 -14.47
N THR A 75 16.78 4.55 -15.46
CA THR A 75 16.15 4.44 -16.78
C THR A 75 14.91 3.52 -16.71
N ASP A 76 14.02 3.60 -17.69
CA ASP A 76 12.82 2.73 -17.74
C ASP A 76 13.20 1.25 -17.75
N GLN A 77 14.32 0.88 -18.44
CA GLN A 77 14.78 -0.50 -18.46
C GLN A 77 15.28 -0.97 -17.09
N GLN A 78 16.05 -0.14 -16.39
CA GLN A 78 16.54 -0.44 -15.03
C GLN A 78 15.38 -0.53 -14.04
N LEU A 79 14.41 0.37 -14.15
CA LEU A 79 13.22 0.37 -13.30
C LEU A 79 12.39 -0.91 -13.49
N ASN A 80 12.18 -1.33 -14.74
CA ASN A 80 11.49 -2.58 -15.06
C ASN A 80 12.25 -3.81 -14.55
N GLU A 81 13.60 -3.85 -14.68
CA GLU A 81 14.40 -4.94 -14.18
C GLU A 81 14.28 -5.07 -12.65
N LEU A 82 14.43 -3.96 -11.92
CA LEU A 82 14.27 -3.94 -10.46
C LEU A 82 12.86 -4.33 -10.03
N ALA A 83 11.83 -3.76 -10.65
CA ALA A 83 10.44 -4.07 -10.37
C ALA A 83 10.13 -5.56 -10.56
N ASN A 84 10.62 -6.16 -11.64
CA ASN A 84 10.45 -7.60 -11.87
C ASN A 84 11.12 -8.45 -10.78
N LYS A 85 12.33 -8.07 -10.34
CA LYS A 85 13.02 -8.77 -9.24
C LYS A 85 12.28 -8.69 -7.91
N LEU A 86 11.49 -7.63 -7.71
CA LEU A 86 10.64 -7.47 -6.52
C LEU A 86 9.34 -8.27 -6.62
N TRP A 87 8.67 -8.24 -7.79
CA TRP A 87 7.31 -8.77 -7.89
C TRP A 87 7.26 -10.28 -8.13
N TYR A 88 8.17 -10.84 -8.95
CA TYR A 88 8.15 -12.26 -9.27
C TYR A 88 8.21 -13.19 -8.04
N PRO A 89 9.10 -12.99 -7.05
CA PRO A 89 9.13 -13.84 -5.87
C PRO A 89 7.84 -13.80 -5.04
N ILE A 90 7.14 -12.65 -5.02
CA ILE A 90 5.86 -12.52 -4.31
C ILE A 90 4.78 -13.30 -5.04
N TRP A 91 4.66 -13.16 -6.37
CA TRP A 91 3.70 -13.93 -7.16
C TRP A 91 3.97 -15.43 -7.10
N ASP A 92 5.23 -15.86 -7.18
CA ASP A 92 5.63 -17.25 -7.07
C ASP A 92 5.30 -17.86 -5.70
N SER A 93 5.22 -17.05 -4.65
CA SER A 93 4.80 -17.49 -3.32
C SER A 93 3.27 -17.70 -3.19
N GLY A 94 2.50 -17.31 -4.22
CA GLY A 94 1.04 -17.42 -4.23
C GLY A 94 0.32 -16.35 -3.37
N LEU A 95 1.02 -15.27 -3.00
CA LEU A 95 0.42 -14.13 -2.31
C LEU A 95 -0.22 -13.19 -3.34
N ASP A 96 -1.39 -12.66 -2.99
CA ASP A 96 -2.03 -11.60 -3.76
C ASP A 96 -1.25 -10.29 -3.59
N LEU A 97 -0.94 -9.65 -4.71
CA LEU A 97 -0.14 -8.43 -4.75
C LEU A 97 -0.81 -7.37 -5.62
N ASP A 98 -1.20 -6.25 -5.00
CA ASP A 98 -1.46 -5.00 -5.69
C ASP A 98 -0.17 -4.15 -5.67
N GLN A 99 0.33 -3.84 -6.85
CA GLN A 99 1.61 -3.16 -6.98
C GLN A 99 1.50 -1.96 -7.92
N SER A 100 2.26 -0.92 -7.60
CA SER A 100 2.42 0.21 -8.50
C SER A 100 3.86 0.74 -8.47
N VAL A 101 4.28 1.28 -9.63
CA VAL A 101 5.57 1.95 -9.80
C VAL A 101 5.27 3.36 -10.30
N ARG A 102 5.61 4.37 -9.51
CA ARG A 102 5.18 5.75 -9.76
C ARG A 102 6.26 6.76 -9.40
N THR A 103 6.31 7.85 -10.14
CA THR A 103 7.04 9.03 -9.69
C THR A 103 6.28 9.71 -8.55
N ARG A 104 6.98 10.50 -7.74
CA ARG A 104 6.36 11.36 -6.72
C ARG A 104 5.21 12.19 -7.29
N ALA A 105 5.42 12.82 -8.44
CA ALA A 105 4.39 13.63 -9.09
C ALA A 105 3.15 12.83 -9.50
N GLN A 106 3.34 11.59 -9.96
CA GLN A 106 2.23 10.67 -10.27
C GLN A 106 1.46 10.25 -9.01
N CYS A 107 2.15 10.00 -7.89
CA CYS A 107 1.50 9.71 -6.62
C CYS A 107 0.64 10.89 -6.15
N GLU A 108 1.15 12.09 -6.24
CA GLU A 108 0.44 13.31 -5.90
C GLU A 108 -0.78 13.54 -6.81
N ALA A 109 -0.67 13.25 -8.11
CA ALA A 109 -1.76 13.42 -9.08
C ALA A 109 -2.91 12.42 -8.87
N VAL A 110 -2.63 11.19 -8.43
CA VAL A 110 -3.68 10.20 -8.12
C VAL A 110 -4.67 10.74 -7.09
N THR A 111 -4.18 11.51 -6.12
CA THR A 111 -5.04 12.07 -5.07
C THR A 111 -6.03 13.13 -5.58
N ASP A 112 -5.81 13.68 -6.75
CA ASP A 112 -6.68 14.71 -7.32
C ASP A 112 -7.90 14.12 -8.05
N HIS A 113 -7.81 12.87 -8.51
CA HIS A 113 -8.81 12.25 -9.38
C HIS A 113 -9.45 10.98 -8.81
N ASP A 114 -8.75 10.25 -7.94
CA ASP A 114 -9.21 8.98 -7.36
C ASP A 114 -9.24 9.06 -5.83
N LEU A 115 -10.45 9.19 -5.29
CA LEU A 115 -10.67 9.33 -3.85
C LEU A 115 -10.31 8.09 -3.03
N PRO A 116 -10.68 6.86 -3.45
CA PRO A 116 -10.25 5.63 -2.78
C PRO A 116 -8.74 5.45 -2.78
N ALA A 117 -8.08 5.71 -3.91
CA ALA A 117 -6.62 5.66 -3.99
C ALA A 117 -5.97 6.73 -3.10
N ALA A 118 -6.51 7.96 -3.07
CA ALA A 118 -6.04 9.02 -2.17
C ALA A 118 -6.09 8.58 -0.70
N MET A 119 -7.14 7.88 -0.29
CA MET A 119 -7.27 7.35 1.06
C MET A 119 -6.21 6.29 1.39
N GLY A 120 -5.89 5.42 0.43
CA GLY A 120 -4.81 4.43 0.58
C GLY A 120 -3.45 5.09 0.75
N TRP A 121 -3.18 6.16 0.00
CA TRP A 121 -1.91 6.89 0.06
C TRP A 121 -1.69 7.69 1.34
N LEU A 122 -2.74 8.02 2.11
CA LEU A 122 -2.59 8.68 3.40
C LEU A 122 -1.86 7.82 4.44
N ASP A 123 -1.90 6.51 4.27
CA ASP A 123 -1.29 5.54 5.18
C ASP A 123 0.05 5.00 4.67
N VAL A 124 0.62 5.56 3.57
CA VAL A 124 1.87 5.03 3.02
C VAL A 124 3.00 5.07 4.05
N VAL A 125 3.70 3.94 4.20
CA VAL A 125 4.86 3.79 5.08
C VAL A 125 6.07 3.27 4.30
N PRO A 126 7.29 3.72 4.62
CA PRO A 126 8.50 3.22 3.97
C PRO A 126 8.81 1.77 4.41
N ILE A 127 9.37 0.98 3.47
CA ILE A 127 9.90 -0.37 3.72
C ILE A 127 11.41 -0.36 3.54
N ALA A 128 11.89 0.11 2.38
CA ALA A 128 13.31 0.05 2.02
C ALA A 128 13.68 1.08 0.94
N GLY A 129 14.97 1.25 0.67
CA GLY A 129 15.51 2.23 -0.27
C GLY A 129 15.48 3.64 0.31
N ASP A 130 15.14 4.65 -0.49
CA ASP A 130 15.01 6.04 -0.04
C ASP A 130 13.74 6.24 0.77
N THR A 131 13.84 6.00 2.08
CA THR A 131 12.71 6.17 3.01
C THR A 131 12.25 7.62 3.11
N GLN A 132 13.15 8.59 2.96
CA GLN A 132 12.81 10.01 2.98
C GLN A 132 11.96 10.42 1.77
N LEU A 133 12.21 9.83 0.60
CA LEU A 133 11.37 10.04 -0.57
C LEU A 133 9.94 9.56 -0.30
N ILE A 134 9.76 8.37 0.29
CA ILE A 134 8.45 7.83 0.64
C ILE A 134 7.74 8.73 1.64
N GLU A 135 8.40 9.07 2.75
CA GLU A 135 7.84 9.92 3.82
C GLU A 135 7.48 11.31 3.32
N SER A 136 8.36 11.95 2.55
CA SER A 136 8.09 13.28 2.00
C SER A 136 6.95 13.27 0.99
N THR A 137 6.78 12.18 0.23
CA THR A 137 5.64 11.99 -0.67
C THR A 137 4.35 11.84 0.13
N ALA A 138 4.33 11.06 1.21
CA ALA A 138 3.18 10.92 2.09
C ALA A 138 2.75 12.28 2.69
N VAL A 139 3.71 13.07 3.17
CA VAL A 139 3.45 14.43 3.70
C VAL A 139 2.83 15.33 2.63
N SER A 140 3.39 15.34 1.42
CA SER A 140 2.90 16.15 0.30
C SER A 140 1.45 15.78 -0.07
N ILE A 141 1.15 14.47 -0.13
CA ILE A 141 -0.19 13.94 -0.39
C ILE A 141 -1.18 14.42 0.69
N LEU A 142 -0.80 14.27 1.97
CA LEU A 142 -1.64 14.69 3.10
C LEU A 142 -1.92 16.20 3.09
N GLU A 143 -0.93 17.01 2.77
CA GLU A 143 -1.10 18.46 2.66
C GLU A 143 -2.03 18.86 1.51
N ARG A 144 -1.89 18.23 0.34
CA ARG A 144 -2.80 18.43 -0.80
C ARG A 144 -4.21 18.02 -0.44
N TRP A 145 -4.35 16.86 0.19
CA TRP A 145 -5.62 16.36 0.70
C TRP A 145 -6.29 17.36 1.67
N ARG A 146 -5.56 17.84 2.68
CA ARG A 146 -6.10 18.81 3.65
C ARG A 146 -6.59 20.09 2.98
N ARG A 147 -5.88 20.59 1.99
CA ARG A 147 -6.29 21.78 1.21
C ARG A 147 -7.57 21.54 0.41
N ALA A 148 -7.73 20.35 -0.14
CA ALA A 148 -8.89 19.97 -0.95
C ALA A 148 -10.06 19.40 -0.13
N ALA A 149 -9.85 19.07 1.15
CA ALA A 149 -10.80 18.31 1.99
C ALA A 149 -12.19 18.94 2.04
N ARG A 150 -12.28 20.27 2.18
CA ARG A 150 -13.59 20.97 2.25
C ARG A 150 -14.42 20.78 0.98
N LYS A 151 -13.80 20.70 -0.19
CA LYS A 151 -14.49 20.49 -1.47
C LYS A 151 -14.85 19.02 -1.69
N ARG A 152 -14.10 18.10 -1.10
CA ARG A 152 -14.22 16.65 -1.30
C ARG A 152 -15.03 15.93 -0.22
N LEU A 153 -15.32 16.60 0.90
CA LEU A 153 -16.08 16.00 1.99
C LEU A 153 -17.45 15.43 1.56
N PRO A 154 -18.26 16.11 0.72
CA PRO A 154 -19.53 15.55 0.25
C PRO A 154 -19.35 14.26 -0.58
N GLU A 155 -18.30 14.19 -1.41
CA GLU A 155 -17.94 13.03 -2.23
C GLU A 155 -17.51 11.84 -1.35
N LEU A 156 -16.71 12.11 -0.33
CA LEU A 156 -16.30 11.12 0.69
C LEU A 156 -17.49 10.53 1.43
N LEU A 157 -18.42 11.39 1.88
CA LEU A 157 -19.62 10.96 2.57
C LEU A 157 -20.52 10.11 1.67
N GLY A 158 -20.65 10.49 0.39
CA GLY A 158 -21.37 9.70 -0.62
C GLY A 158 -20.74 8.32 -0.84
N SER A 159 -19.44 8.26 -0.99
CA SER A 159 -18.68 7.00 -1.16
C SER A 159 -18.74 6.10 0.08
N ALA A 160 -18.65 6.68 1.28
CA ALA A 160 -18.79 5.94 2.53
C ALA A 160 -20.21 5.37 2.69
N LYS A 161 -21.24 6.15 2.36
CA LYS A 161 -22.64 5.71 2.40
C LYS A 161 -22.90 4.58 1.41
N SER A 162 -22.41 4.69 0.18
CA SER A 162 -22.54 3.63 -0.83
C SER A 162 -21.92 2.32 -0.36
N ARG A 163 -20.74 2.36 0.25
CA ARG A 163 -20.08 1.16 0.83
C ARG A 163 -20.91 0.56 1.97
N LEU A 164 -21.41 1.38 2.89
CA LEU A 164 -22.27 0.90 3.97
C LEU A 164 -23.56 0.26 3.46
N ASP A 165 -24.17 0.82 2.41
CA ASP A 165 -25.36 0.27 1.77
C ASP A 165 -25.07 -1.06 1.04
N GLU A 166 -23.87 -1.20 0.47
CA GLU A 166 -23.42 -2.44 -0.16
C GLU A 166 -23.15 -3.55 0.86
N PHE A 167 -22.42 -3.24 1.94
CA PHE A 167 -22.22 -4.18 3.04
C PHE A 167 -23.51 -4.54 3.76
N GLY A 168 -24.41 -3.57 3.96
CA GLY A 168 -25.74 -3.81 4.52
C GLY A 168 -26.59 -4.74 3.66
N ARG A 169 -26.52 -4.63 2.33
CA ARG A 169 -27.22 -5.52 1.39
C ARG A 169 -26.65 -6.94 1.39
N MET A 170 -25.32 -7.11 1.47
CA MET A 170 -24.69 -8.43 1.59
C MET A 170 -25.06 -9.11 2.89
N ALA A 171 -25.09 -8.38 4.01
CA ALA A 171 -25.45 -8.94 5.32
C ALA A 171 -26.94 -9.33 5.43
N TYR A 172 -27.84 -8.66 4.68
CA TYR A 172 -29.28 -8.97 4.66
C TYR A 172 -29.72 -9.88 3.52
N GLY A 173 -28.97 -9.96 2.43
CA GLY A 173 -29.27 -10.82 1.27
C GLY A 173 -29.18 -12.30 1.56
N ASP A 174 -28.32 -12.70 2.48
CA ASP A 174 -28.08 -14.12 2.82
C ASP A 174 -29.13 -14.72 3.75
N ARG A 175 -30.05 -13.91 4.32
CA ARG A 175 -31.13 -14.39 5.21
C ARG A 175 -32.44 -14.72 4.50
N LYS A 176 -32.56 -14.51 3.18
CA LYS A 176 -33.80 -14.79 2.43
C LYS A 176 -33.82 -16.13 1.69
N SER A 177 -32.78 -16.98 1.84
CA SER A 177 -32.70 -18.29 1.17
C SER A 177 -32.93 -19.49 2.11
N VAL A 178 -33.56 -19.28 3.26
CA VAL A 178 -33.96 -20.39 4.14
C VAL A 178 -35.43 -20.20 4.50
N VAL A 179 -36.33 -20.55 3.59
CA VAL A 179 -37.68 -21.04 3.86
C VAL A 179 -38.03 -22.05 2.77
#